data_e7db1553b758dab81c2d7fee8a594075
#
_entry.id   e7db1553b758dab81c2d7fee8a594075
#
_cell.length_a   1.000
_cell.length_b   1.000
_cell.length_c   1.000
_cell.angle_alpha   90.00
_cell.angle_beta   90.00
_cell.angle_gamma   90.00
#
_symmetry.space_group_name_H-M   'P 1'
#
loop_
_entity.id
_entity.type
_entity.pdbx_description
1 polymer ?
#
loop_
_entity_poly.entity_id
_entity_poly.type
_entity_poly.pdbx_seq_one_letter_code
_entity_poly.pdbx_strand_id
1 'polypeptide(L)'
;MYPAVPDRHLPSITPLTARSVALSTLLGYHPPALPISALVKVGELFGIADRATRVALTRMVKDGDVTVDNGVYRLSERLLRRQAQQDALTSPPTRRWTGGWEMAIVTSTTRPLAERVALRKSMVRHRMGELREGVWMRPDNLSRELDGVIADQCQFFVCHHADSPSLAASLWDLPGWAAETDRLLTVLDDAESLAEGFMATAEVIRHLLLDPYLPDELLPAGWPGDRRQVTVRDGGIHT
;
A
#
# COMPACT_ATOMS: atom_id res chain seq x y z
N MET A 1 -10.10 -10.94 16.42
CA MET A 1 -8.73 -10.96 16.96
C MET A 1 -7.79 -10.86 15.75
N TYR A 2 -7.19 -9.69 15.53
CA TYR A 2 -6.13 -9.50 14.56
C TYR A 2 -5.00 -10.46 14.94
N PRO A 3 -4.42 -11.24 14.02
CA PRO A 3 -3.24 -12.01 14.35
C PRO A 3 -2.15 -11.03 14.78
N ALA A 4 -1.56 -11.25 15.96
CA ALA A 4 -0.41 -10.50 16.43
C ALA A 4 0.60 -10.43 15.29
N VAL A 5 1.07 -9.21 14.98
CA VAL A 5 2.16 -9.01 14.03
C VAL A 5 3.34 -9.79 14.59
N PRO A 6 3.87 -10.80 13.90
CA PRO A 6 5.02 -11.53 14.40
C PRO A 6 6.17 -10.54 14.56
N ASP A 7 6.90 -10.67 15.67
CA ASP A 7 8.13 -9.94 15.96
C ASP A 7 9.08 -10.04 14.75
N ARG A 8 9.01 -9.05 13.87
CA ARG A 8 9.79 -9.03 12.63
C ARG A 8 11.03 -8.18 12.92
N HIS A 9 12.09 -8.86 13.31
CA HIS A 9 13.41 -8.37 12.94
C HIS A 9 13.36 -7.96 11.46
N LEU A 10 13.95 -6.81 11.11
CA LEU A 10 14.14 -6.40 9.72
C LEU A 10 14.54 -7.65 8.92
N PRO A 11 13.78 -8.05 7.88
CA PRO A 11 14.13 -9.23 7.13
C PRO A 11 15.57 -9.07 6.67
N SER A 12 16.38 -10.12 6.81
CA SER A 12 17.77 -10.16 6.35
C SER A 12 17.79 -9.55 4.95
N ILE A 13 18.55 -8.46 4.79
CA ILE A 13 18.56 -7.60 3.59
C ILE A 13 18.84 -8.50 2.38
N THR A 14 17.78 -8.88 1.65
CA THR A 14 17.97 -9.48 0.32
C THR A 14 18.57 -8.37 -0.53
N PRO A 15 19.77 -8.57 -1.12
CA PRO A 15 20.42 -7.53 -1.90
C PRO A 15 19.44 -7.00 -2.97
N LEU A 16 19.28 -5.69 -3.03
CA LEU A 16 18.42 -5.05 -4.01
C LEU A 16 18.92 -5.39 -5.41
N THR A 17 18.07 -5.94 -6.25
CA THR A 17 18.45 -6.26 -7.63
C THR A 17 18.40 -5.01 -8.50
N ALA A 18 19.23 -4.96 -9.55
CA ALA A 18 19.20 -3.87 -10.54
C ALA A 18 17.78 -3.63 -11.10
N ARG A 19 17.00 -4.71 -11.30
CA ARG A 19 15.61 -4.63 -11.73
C ARG A 19 14.71 -3.96 -10.68
N SER A 20 14.82 -4.36 -9.41
CA SER A 20 13.99 -3.79 -8.35
C SER A 20 14.29 -2.31 -8.13
N VAL A 21 15.56 -1.92 -8.13
CA VAL A 21 15.97 -0.51 -8.01
C VAL A 21 15.45 0.31 -9.18
N ALA A 22 15.69 -0.11 -10.44
CA ALA A 22 15.23 0.61 -11.62
C ALA A 22 13.70 0.73 -11.65
N LEU A 23 12.97 -0.33 -11.30
CA LEU A 23 11.51 -0.33 -11.28
C LEU A 23 10.97 0.63 -10.21
N SER A 24 11.48 0.57 -8.98
CA SER A 24 11.06 1.45 -7.89
C SER A 24 11.36 2.91 -8.18
N THR A 25 12.53 3.19 -8.80
CA THR A 25 12.88 4.55 -9.22
C THR A 25 11.88 5.10 -10.24
N LEU A 26 11.53 4.31 -11.26
CA LEU A 26 10.55 4.71 -12.26
C LEU A 26 9.15 4.87 -11.66
N LEU A 27 8.76 4.01 -10.70
CA LEU A 27 7.46 4.10 -10.01
C LEU A 27 7.35 5.34 -9.12
N GLY A 28 8.45 5.75 -8.49
CA GLY A 28 8.49 6.95 -7.64
C GLY A 28 8.69 8.27 -8.39
N TYR A 29 9.02 8.22 -9.70
CA TYR A 29 9.28 9.42 -10.49
C TYR A 29 8.06 9.84 -11.32
N HIS A 30 7.72 11.14 -11.33
CA HIS A 30 6.59 11.66 -12.08
C HIS A 30 7.03 12.77 -13.07
N PRO A 31 6.80 12.59 -14.38
CA PRO A 31 6.24 11.41 -15.04
C PRO A 31 7.23 10.24 -14.99
N PRO A 32 6.76 8.96 -15.01
CA PRO A 32 7.58 7.75 -14.85
C PRO A 32 8.43 7.46 -16.09
N ALA A 33 9.36 8.37 -16.38
CA ALA A 33 10.21 8.36 -17.55
C ALA A 33 11.58 8.93 -17.17
N LEU A 34 12.63 8.12 -17.30
CA LEU A 34 14.00 8.52 -16.96
C LEU A 34 14.99 8.09 -18.04
N PRO A 35 16.02 8.92 -18.31
CA PRO A 35 17.10 8.53 -19.20
C PRO A 35 17.95 7.42 -18.55
N ILE A 36 18.59 6.59 -19.40
CA ILE A 36 19.43 5.50 -18.93
C ILE A 36 20.54 5.97 -17.99
N SER A 37 21.09 7.17 -18.21
CA SER A 37 22.13 7.76 -17.35
C SER A 37 21.65 7.98 -15.92
N ALA A 38 20.41 8.42 -15.74
CA ALA A 38 19.82 8.60 -14.41
C ALA A 38 19.61 7.25 -13.73
N LEU A 39 19.06 6.26 -14.43
CA LEU A 39 18.83 4.91 -13.89
C LEU A 39 20.15 4.20 -13.50
N VAL A 40 21.22 4.42 -14.30
CA VAL A 40 22.56 3.91 -13.98
C VAL A 40 23.11 4.59 -12.72
N LYS A 41 23.02 5.93 -12.65
CA LYS A 41 23.44 6.67 -11.43
C LYS A 41 22.73 6.20 -10.19
N VAL A 42 21.42 6.01 -10.26
CA VAL A 42 20.67 5.46 -9.12
C VAL A 42 21.17 4.06 -8.78
N GLY A 43 21.37 3.19 -9.77
CA GLY A 43 21.94 1.86 -9.54
C GLY A 43 23.28 1.90 -8.81
N GLU A 44 24.19 2.80 -9.20
CA GLU A 44 25.49 2.99 -8.57
C GLU A 44 25.37 3.41 -7.09
N LEU A 45 24.39 4.26 -6.75
CA LEU A 45 24.11 4.64 -5.37
C LEU A 45 23.72 3.44 -4.48
N PHE A 46 23.18 2.38 -5.09
CA PHE A 46 22.86 1.10 -4.43
C PHE A 46 23.97 0.04 -4.60
N GLY A 47 25.17 0.44 -5.05
CA GLY A 47 26.28 -0.48 -5.26
C GLY A 47 26.12 -1.42 -6.46
N ILE A 48 25.23 -1.11 -7.38
CA ILE A 48 24.95 -1.91 -8.57
C ILE A 48 25.76 -1.37 -9.74
N ALA A 49 26.61 -2.22 -10.31
CA ALA A 49 27.44 -1.83 -11.45
C ALA A 49 26.61 -1.40 -12.67
N ASP A 50 27.08 -0.39 -13.43
CA ASP A 50 26.46 0.10 -14.67
C ASP A 50 26.03 -1.04 -15.61
N ARG A 51 26.93 -1.99 -15.86
CA ARG A 51 26.62 -3.14 -16.73
C ARG A 51 25.43 -3.95 -16.24
N ALA A 52 25.30 -4.14 -14.92
CA ALA A 52 24.18 -4.91 -14.34
C ALA A 52 22.85 -4.16 -14.51
N THR A 53 22.86 -2.83 -14.33
CA THR A 53 21.70 -1.98 -14.56
C THR A 53 21.26 -2.02 -16.02
N ARG A 54 22.18 -1.89 -16.98
CA ARG A 54 21.86 -1.97 -18.42
C ARG A 54 21.30 -3.33 -18.83
N VAL A 55 21.88 -4.42 -18.32
CA VAL A 55 21.35 -5.78 -18.56
C VAL A 55 19.96 -5.95 -17.99
N ALA A 56 19.70 -5.43 -16.79
CA ALA A 56 18.38 -5.45 -16.19
C ALA A 56 17.35 -4.67 -17.03
N LEU A 57 17.70 -3.46 -17.46
CA LEU A 57 16.83 -2.62 -18.31
C LEU A 57 16.51 -3.30 -19.63
N THR A 58 17.51 -3.92 -20.30
CA THR A 58 17.29 -4.69 -21.53
C THR A 58 16.30 -5.84 -21.32
N ARG A 59 16.41 -6.56 -20.20
CA ARG A 59 15.46 -7.63 -19.84
C ARG A 59 14.07 -7.07 -19.57
N MET A 60 13.97 -5.95 -18.85
CA MET A 60 12.69 -5.30 -18.56
C MET A 60 11.97 -4.85 -19.83
N VAL A 61 12.70 -4.39 -20.85
CA VAL A 61 12.13 -4.09 -22.18
C VAL A 61 11.60 -5.37 -22.83
N LYS A 62 12.39 -6.45 -22.82
CA LYS A 62 11.98 -7.74 -23.37
C LYS A 62 10.75 -8.32 -22.69
N ASP A 63 10.65 -8.17 -21.35
CA ASP A 63 9.54 -8.65 -20.53
C ASP A 63 8.28 -7.75 -20.64
N GLY A 64 8.38 -6.60 -21.35
CA GLY A 64 7.29 -5.65 -21.50
C GLY A 64 6.99 -4.87 -20.23
N ASP A 65 7.93 -4.73 -19.31
CA ASP A 65 7.79 -3.93 -18.09
C ASP A 65 8.01 -2.44 -18.39
N VAL A 66 8.97 -2.15 -19.26
CA VAL A 66 9.31 -0.79 -19.68
C VAL A 66 9.39 -0.72 -21.21
N THR A 67 9.17 0.48 -21.74
CA THR A 67 9.47 0.84 -23.12
C THR A 67 10.67 1.76 -23.14
N VAL A 68 11.39 1.79 -24.26
CA VAL A 68 12.53 2.69 -24.46
C VAL A 68 12.36 3.45 -25.76
N ASP A 69 12.54 4.76 -25.70
CA ASP A 69 12.56 5.65 -26.85
C ASP A 69 13.65 6.70 -26.64
N ASN A 70 14.55 6.86 -27.61
CA ASN A 70 15.69 7.79 -27.56
C ASN A 70 16.50 7.74 -26.24
N GLY A 71 16.69 6.51 -25.69
CA GLY A 71 17.43 6.31 -24.45
C GLY A 71 16.67 6.68 -23.17
N VAL A 72 15.40 7.05 -23.28
CA VAL A 72 14.50 7.30 -22.16
C VAL A 72 13.64 6.06 -21.93
N TYR A 73 13.69 5.54 -20.72
CA TYR A 73 12.90 4.39 -20.27
C TYR A 73 11.62 4.87 -19.60
N ARG A 74 10.49 4.26 -19.96
CA ARG A 74 9.16 4.56 -19.41
C ARG A 74 8.50 3.28 -18.91
N LEU A 75 7.71 3.37 -17.86
CA LEU A 75 6.87 2.24 -17.44
C LEU A 75 5.89 1.87 -18.56
N SER A 76 5.68 0.58 -18.76
CA SER A 76 4.63 0.09 -19.66
C SER A 76 3.25 0.45 -19.13
N GLU A 77 2.26 0.51 -20.03
CA GLU A 77 0.86 0.76 -19.65
C GLU A 77 0.34 -0.21 -18.58
N ARG A 78 0.79 -1.46 -18.62
CA ARG A 78 0.48 -2.48 -17.63
C ARG A 78 0.95 -2.08 -16.23
N LEU A 79 2.18 -1.58 -16.12
CA LEU A 79 2.75 -1.15 -14.84
C LEU A 79 2.20 0.22 -14.41
N LEU A 80 1.89 1.12 -15.34
CA LEU A 80 1.20 2.38 -15.05
C LEU A 80 -0.19 2.14 -14.46
N ARG A 81 -0.96 1.21 -15.02
CA ARG A 81 -2.26 0.81 -14.44
C ARG A 81 -2.09 0.20 -13.04
N ARG A 82 -1.06 -0.62 -12.84
CA ARG A 82 -0.77 -1.19 -11.52
C ARG A 82 -0.36 -0.11 -10.51
N GLN A 83 0.43 0.89 -10.93
CA GLN A 83 0.80 2.04 -10.12
C GLN A 83 -0.46 2.84 -9.72
N ALA A 84 -1.29 3.22 -10.69
CA ALA A 84 -2.52 3.95 -10.43
C ALA A 84 -3.47 3.20 -9.47
N GLN A 85 -3.55 1.87 -9.59
CA GLN A 85 -4.29 1.04 -8.64
C GLN A 85 -3.66 1.05 -7.24
N GLN A 86 -2.33 1.02 -7.15
CA GLN A 86 -1.62 1.09 -5.87
C GLN A 86 -1.79 2.46 -5.23
N ASP A 87 -1.71 3.54 -6.00
CA ASP A 87 -1.92 4.91 -5.53
C ASP A 87 -3.36 5.10 -5.02
N ALA A 88 -4.35 4.59 -5.74
CA ALA A 88 -5.74 4.57 -5.30
C ALA A 88 -5.96 3.75 -4.01
N LEU A 89 -5.14 2.73 -3.78
CA LEU A 89 -5.19 1.93 -2.56
C LEU A 89 -4.48 2.63 -1.38
N THR A 90 -3.40 3.37 -1.64
CA THR A 90 -2.68 4.11 -0.60
C THR A 90 -3.36 5.44 -0.25
N SER A 91 -4.10 6.02 -1.18
CA SER A 91 -4.82 7.29 -1.00
C SER A 91 -6.21 7.22 -1.66
N PRO A 92 -7.13 6.40 -1.11
CA PRO A 92 -8.45 6.23 -1.70
C PRO A 92 -9.24 7.54 -1.62
N PRO A 93 -10.06 7.85 -2.65
CA PRO A 93 -10.91 9.03 -2.60
C PRO A 93 -11.92 8.91 -1.45
N THR A 94 -11.92 9.91 -0.59
CA THR A 94 -12.80 9.98 0.58
C THR A 94 -14.02 10.85 0.28
N ARG A 95 -15.11 10.59 1.01
CA ARG A 95 -16.30 11.44 1.09
C ARG A 95 -16.60 11.76 2.56
N ARG A 96 -17.36 12.84 2.79
CA ARG A 96 -17.77 13.20 4.14
C ARG A 96 -18.59 12.06 4.76
N TRP A 97 -18.17 11.62 5.93
CA TRP A 97 -18.91 10.63 6.70
C TRP A 97 -20.12 11.25 7.39
N THR A 98 -21.26 10.57 7.36
CA THR A 98 -22.53 11.01 7.94
C THR A 98 -23.06 10.03 8.99
N GLY A 99 -22.19 9.22 9.60
CA GLY A 99 -22.56 8.23 10.61
C GLY A 99 -22.93 6.86 10.03
N GLY A 100 -22.97 6.70 8.71
CA GLY A 100 -23.30 5.44 8.04
C GLY A 100 -22.13 4.44 8.08
N TRP A 101 -22.49 3.16 8.15
CA TRP A 101 -21.56 2.04 8.03
C TRP A 101 -21.96 1.15 6.86
N GLU A 102 -21.02 0.83 6.04
CA GLU A 102 -21.15 -0.20 5.01
C GLU A 102 -20.89 -1.57 5.65
N MET A 103 -21.83 -2.49 5.50
CA MET A 103 -21.74 -3.86 6.01
C MET A 103 -21.86 -4.85 4.85
N ALA A 104 -20.88 -5.74 4.75
CA ALA A 104 -20.87 -6.84 3.79
C ALA A 104 -21.11 -8.16 4.53
N ILE A 105 -22.13 -8.90 4.11
CA ILE A 105 -22.47 -10.21 4.62
C ILE A 105 -22.15 -11.24 3.54
N VAL A 106 -21.33 -12.21 3.88
CA VAL A 106 -21.02 -13.33 3.00
C VAL A 106 -22.23 -14.23 2.84
N THR A 107 -22.69 -14.44 1.62
CA THR A 107 -23.93 -15.18 1.32
C THR A 107 -23.68 -16.66 1.07
N SER A 108 -22.47 -17.06 0.68
CA SER A 108 -22.14 -18.47 0.41
C SER A 108 -21.81 -19.21 1.70
N THR A 109 -22.51 -20.31 1.97
CA THR A 109 -22.33 -21.14 3.17
C THR A 109 -21.17 -22.13 3.06
N THR A 110 -20.85 -22.56 1.83
CA THR A 110 -19.78 -23.54 1.59
C THR A 110 -18.81 -23.00 0.54
N ARG A 111 -17.58 -22.73 0.96
CA ARG A 111 -16.53 -22.18 0.08
C ARG A 111 -15.23 -22.93 0.29
N PRO A 112 -14.52 -23.28 -0.81
CA PRO A 112 -13.15 -23.79 -0.73
C PRO A 112 -12.24 -22.84 0.05
N LEU A 113 -11.19 -23.38 0.67
CA LEU A 113 -10.22 -22.57 1.43
C LEU A 113 -9.61 -21.45 0.57
N ALA A 114 -9.30 -21.74 -0.70
CA ALA A 114 -8.74 -20.74 -1.61
C ALA A 114 -9.67 -19.52 -1.81
N GLU A 115 -10.98 -19.75 -1.93
CA GLU A 115 -11.97 -18.68 -2.08
C GLU A 115 -12.12 -17.86 -0.79
N ARG A 116 -12.10 -18.51 0.38
CA ARG A 116 -12.10 -17.81 1.68
C ARG A 116 -10.88 -16.91 1.84
N VAL A 117 -9.70 -17.40 1.45
CA VAL A 117 -8.45 -16.63 1.49
C VAL A 117 -8.49 -15.47 0.49
N ALA A 118 -9.00 -15.69 -0.73
CA ALA A 118 -9.15 -14.65 -1.74
C ALA A 118 -10.10 -13.54 -1.26
N LEU A 119 -11.27 -13.91 -0.73
CA LEU A 119 -12.23 -12.96 -0.20
C LEU A 119 -11.65 -12.15 0.97
N ARG A 120 -11.00 -12.81 1.95
CA ARG A 120 -10.35 -12.11 3.06
C ARG A 120 -9.31 -11.09 2.59
N LYS A 121 -8.46 -11.47 1.64
CA LYS A 121 -7.48 -10.55 1.03
C LYS A 121 -8.16 -9.36 0.34
N SER A 122 -9.27 -9.62 -0.34
CA SER A 122 -10.03 -8.57 -1.00
C SER A 122 -10.69 -7.64 0.01
N MET A 123 -11.33 -8.15 1.06
CA MET A 123 -11.93 -7.35 2.14
C MET A 123 -10.90 -6.43 2.80
N VAL A 124 -9.72 -6.96 3.17
CA VAL A 124 -8.62 -6.15 3.74
C VAL A 124 -8.16 -5.06 2.78
N ARG A 125 -8.01 -5.36 1.48
CA ARG A 125 -7.66 -4.38 0.45
C ARG A 125 -8.71 -3.27 0.35
N HIS A 126 -9.98 -3.61 0.51
CA HIS A 126 -11.09 -2.67 0.55
C HIS A 126 -11.31 -2.02 1.93
N ARG A 127 -10.34 -2.16 2.86
CA ARG A 127 -10.37 -1.50 4.18
C ARG A 127 -11.56 -1.94 5.05
N MET A 128 -12.07 -3.13 4.86
CA MET A 128 -13.14 -3.67 5.69
C MET A 128 -12.56 -4.42 6.90
N GLY A 129 -13.08 -4.14 8.08
CA GLY A 129 -12.80 -4.88 9.31
C GLY A 129 -13.78 -6.03 9.49
N GLU A 130 -13.30 -7.19 9.97
CA GLU A 130 -14.15 -8.34 10.23
C GLU A 130 -14.79 -8.24 11.61
N LEU A 131 -16.10 -7.99 11.67
CA LEU A 131 -16.86 -7.93 12.92
C LEU A 131 -16.99 -9.33 13.56
N ARG A 132 -17.26 -10.31 12.73
CA ARG A 132 -17.30 -11.75 13.02
C ARG A 132 -17.19 -12.53 11.72
N GLU A 133 -17.03 -13.85 11.81
CA GLU A 133 -16.95 -14.69 10.62
C GLU A 133 -18.09 -14.40 9.63
N GLY A 134 -17.72 -14.03 8.42
CA GLY A 134 -18.65 -13.72 7.33
C GLY A 134 -19.34 -12.36 7.39
N VAL A 135 -19.04 -11.51 8.37
CA VAL A 135 -19.58 -10.14 8.47
C VAL A 135 -18.44 -9.14 8.55
N TRP A 136 -18.39 -8.26 7.56
CA TRP A 136 -17.34 -7.26 7.41
C TRP A 136 -17.95 -5.87 7.41
N MET A 137 -17.29 -4.91 8.02
CA MET A 137 -17.79 -3.55 8.14
C MET A 137 -16.70 -2.51 7.92
N ARG A 138 -17.13 -1.32 7.52
CA ARG A 138 -16.34 -0.09 7.51
C ARG A 138 -17.24 1.13 7.54
N PRO A 139 -16.74 2.32 7.94
CA PRO A 139 -17.45 3.57 7.74
C PRO A 139 -17.71 3.82 6.25
N ASP A 140 -18.89 4.34 5.92
CA ASP A 140 -19.29 4.67 4.55
C ASP A 140 -18.71 6.04 4.14
N ASN A 141 -17.37 6.14 4.11
CA ASN A 141 -16.61 7.34 3.81
C ASN A 141 -15.65 7.21 2.62
N LEU A 142 -15.61 6.06 1.92
CA LEU A 142 -14.79 5.88 0.72
C LEU A 142 -15.64 5.79 -0.54
N SER A 143 -15.16 6.44 -1.60
CA SER A 143 -15.69 6.26 -2.95
C SER A 143 -14.82 5.24 -3.67
N ARG A 144 -15.32 4.01 -3.86
CA ARG A 144 -14.58 2.93 -4.49
C ARG A 144 -15.49 1.97 -5.24
N GLU A 145 -14.94 1.32 -6.23
CA GLU A 145 -15.57 0.18 -6.88
C GLU A 145 -15.15 -1.11 -6.16
N LEU A 146 -16.09 -2.01 -5.94
CA LEU A 146 -15.82 -3.32 -5.37
C LEU A 146 -15.30 -4.26 -6.45
N ASP A 147 -14.33 -5.09 -6.14
CA ASP A 147 -13.88 -6.12 -7.06
C ASP A 147 -14.90 -7.28 -7.15
N GLY A 148 -14.84 -8.04 -8.25
CA GLY A 148 -15.78 -9.14 -8.49
C GLY A 148 -15.77 -10.21 -7.39
N VAL A 149 -14.64 -10.41 -6.72
CA VAL A 149 -14.53 -11.39 -5.62
C VAL A 149 -15.49 -11.05 -4.48
N ILE A 150 -15.60 -9.76 -4.16
CA ILE A 150 -16.52 -9.28 -3.11
C ILE A 150 -17.95 -9.21 -3.65
N ALA A 151 -18.13 -8.62 -4.84
CA ALA A 151 -19.45 -8.41 -5.42
C ALA A 151 -20.22 -9.73 -5.62
N ASP A 152 -19.52 -10.79 -6.03
CA ASP A 152 -20.12 -12.10 -6.30
C ASP A 152 -20.44 -12.90 -5.03
N GLN A 153 -19.77 -12.62 -3.90
CA GLN A 153 -19.85 -13.43 -2.68
C GLN A 153 -20.56 -12.75 -1.52
N CYS A 154 -20.87 -11.46 -1.62
CA CYS A 154 -21.38 -10.68 -0.50
C CYS A 154 -22.63 -9.88 -0.87
N GLN A 155 -23.50 -9.75 0.10
CA GLN A 155 -24.60 -8.79 0.09
C GLN A 155 -24.24 -7.58 0.92
N PHE A 156 -24.52 -6.38 0.40
CA PHE A 156 -24.15 -5.11 1.04
C PHE A 156 -25.37 -4.42 1.64
N PHE A 157 -25.13 -3.80 2.78
CA PHE A 157 -26.10 -2.99 3.49
C PHE A 157 -25.43 -1.71 3.99
N VAL A 158 -26.23 -0.66 4.13
CA VAL A 158 -25.84 0.53 4.90
C VAL A 158 -26.62 0.52 6.21
N CYS A 159 -25.92 0.68 7.32
CA CYS A 159 -26.52 0.66 8.65
C CYS A 159 -25.91 1.77 9.52
N HIS A 160 -26.47 1.97 10.70
CA HIS A 160 -25.96 2.88 11.72
C HIS A 160 -25.67 2.10 12.99
N HIS A 161 -24.64 2.53 13.74
CA HIS A 161 -24.29 1.96 15.04
C HIS A 161 -24.39 3.03 16.11
N ALA A 162 -24.95 2.65 17.26
CA ALA A 162 -25.18 3.59 18.36
C ALA A 162 -23.87 4.15 18.96
N ASP A 163 -22.82 3.34 18.98
CA ASP A 163 -21.48 3.70 19.46
C ASP A 163 -20.45 3.37 18.39
N SER A 164 -20.34 4.26 17.42
CA SER A 164 -19.41 4.09 16.30
C SER A 164 -17.92 4.09 16.69
N PRO A 165 -17.43 4.87 17.68
CA PRO A 165 -16.05 4.76 18.15
C PRO A 165 -15.71 3.39 18.72
N SER A 166 -16.56 2.82 19.58
CA SER A 166 -16.35 1.47 20.11
C SER A 166 -16.38 0.40 19.02
N LEU A 167 -17.25 0.55 18.01
CA LEU A 167 -17.27 -0.36 16.87
C LEU A 167 -15.95 -0.26 16.07
N ALA A 168 -15.46 0.94 15.79
CA ALA A 168 -14.19 1.13 15.10
C ALA A 168 -13.02 0.48 15.86
N ALA A 169 -12.92 0.69 17.18
CA ALA A 169 -11.91 0.08 18.03
C ALA A 169 -12.01 -1.45 18.11
N SER A 170 -13.19 -2.03 17.90
CA SER A 170 -13.36 -3.49 17.84
C SER A 170 -12.93 -4.10 16.49
N LEU A 171 -12.99 -3.32 15.43
CA LEU A 171 -12.67 -3.76 14.07
C LEU A 171 -11.18 -3.61 13.73
N TRP A 172 -10.49 -2.62 14.30
CA TRP A 172 -9.09 -2.33 14.02
C TRP A 172 -8.31 -2.05 15.30
N ASP A 173 -7.08 -2.55 15.36
CA ASP A 173 -6.11 -2.18 16.40
C ASP A 173 -5.49 -0.82 16.06
N LEU A 174 -6.26 0.25 16.33
CA LEU A 174 -5.83 1.62 16.02
C LEU A 174 -4.59 2.06 16.82
N PRO A 175 -4.49 1.76 18.14
CA PRO A 175 -3.27 2.07 18.90
C PRO A 175 -2.03 1.34 18.36
N GLY A 176 -2.15 0.07 18.03
CA GLY A 176 -1.05 -0.71 17.46
C GLY A 176 -0.63 -0.19 16.08
N TRP A 177 -1.58 0.22 15.25
CA TRP A 177 -1.28 0.84 13.96
C TRP A 177 -0.52 2.15 14.12
N ALA A 178 -0.93 3.02 15.06
CA ALA A 178 -0.27 4.29 15.33
C ALA A 178 1.16 4.09 15.87
N ALA A 179 1.35 3.18 16.82
CA ALA A 179 2.66 2.85 17.37
C ALA A 179 3.62 2.30 16.31
N GLU A 180 3.14 1.46 15.39
CA GLU A 180 3.94 0.97 14.27
C GLU A 180 4.29 2.08 13.28
N THR A 181 3.39 3.05 13.05
CA THR A 181 3.69 4.25 12.25
C THR A 181 4.86 5.04 12.85
N ASP A 182 4.82 5.33 14.14
CA ASP A 182 5.87 6.08 14.82
C ASP A 182 7.20 5.33 14.79
N ARG A 183 7.18 4.00 14.98
CA ARG A 183 8.36 3.14 14.86
C ARG A 183 8.98 3.19 13.46
N LEU A 184 8.15 3.07 12.42
CA LEU A 184 8.61 3.08 11.03
C LEU A 184 9.17 4.44 10.62
N LEU A 185 8.57 5.54 11.09
CA LEU A 185 9.09 6.89 10.85
C LEU A 185 10.46 7.07 11.53
N THR A 186 10.62 6.61 12.77
CA THR A 186 11.92 6.62 13.44
C THR A 186 12.98 5.84 12.65
N VAL A 187 12.65 4.63 12.18
CA VAL A 187 13.58 3.84 11.35
C VAL A 187 13.94 4.55 10.05
N LEU A 188 12.99 5.29 9.45
CA LEU A 188 13.24 6.07 8.24
C LEU A 188 14.15 7.26 8.52
N ASP A 189 13.93 7.98 9.64
CA ASP A 189 14.73 9.14 10.03
C ASP A 189 16.15 8.72 10.45
N ASP A 190 16.33 7.54 11.05
CA ASP A 190 17.61 7.00 11.48
C ASP A 190 18.39 6.28 10.36
N ALA A 191 17.86 6.22 9.13
CA ALA A 191 18.51 5.54 8.02
C ALA A 191 19.83 6.23 7.63
N GLU A 192 20.96 5.56 7.82
CA GLU A 192 22.30 6.09 7.52
C GLU A 192 22.71 5.85 6.06
N SER A 193 22.03 4.97 5.34
CA SER A 193 22.32 4.66 3.94
C SER A 193 21.07 4.72 3.06
N LEU A 194 21.26 4.98 1.76
CA LEU A 194 20.18 4.94 0.76
C LEU A 194 19.47 3.59 0.73
N ALA A 195 20.19 2.49 0.95
CA ALA A 195 19.60 1.16 0.96
C ALA A 195 18.66 0.98 2.17
N GLU A 196 19.07 1.45 3.34
CA GLU A 196 18.23 1.43 4.56
C GLU A 196 17.00 2.33 4.39
N GLY A 197 17.17 3.57 3.91
CA GLY A 197 16.06 4.48 3.62
C GLY A 197 15.07 3.89 2.61
N PHE A 198 15.56 3.23 1.58
CA PHE A 198 14.71 2.55 0.61
C PHE A 198 13.91 1.39 1.23
N MET A 199 14.55 0.58 2.06
CA MET A 199 13.88 -0.52 2.77
C MET A 199 12.85 0.00 3.77
N ALA A 200 13.20 1.03 4.55
CA ALA A 200 12.28 1.69 5.47
C ALA A 200 11.06 2.27 4.74
N THR A 201 11.29 2.97 3.62
CA THR A 201 10.21 3.49 2.77
C THR A 201 9.27 2.38 2.27
N ALA A 202 9.82 1.24 1.86
CA ALA A 202 9.00 0.10 1.41
C ALA A 202 8.14 -0.47 2.54
N GLU A 203 8.63 -0.50 3.79
CA GLU A 203 7.85 -0.91 4.95
C GLU A 203 6.77 0.13 5.30
N VAL A 204 7.10 1.42 5.25
CA VAL A 204 6.13 2.52 5.42
C VAL A 204 4.99 2.39 4.42
N ILE A 205 5.27 2.23 3.13
CA ILE A 205 4.24 2.05 2.09
C ILE A 205 3.40 0.81 2.40
N ARG A 206 4.02 -0.29 2.80
CA ARG A 206 3.31 -1.53 3.14
C ARG A 206 2.39 -1.35 4.34
N HIS A 207 2.82 -0.57 5.33
CA HIS A 207 2.02 -0.22 6.50
C HIS A 207 0.85 0.70 6.13
N LEU A 208 1.07 1.71 5.31
CA LEU A 208 0.02 2.59 4.79
C LEU A 208 -1.07 1.84 4.01
N LEU A 209 -0.72 0.75 3.34
CA LEU A 209 -1.70 -0.13 2.70
C LEU A 209 -2.65 -0.81 3.69
N LEU A 210 -2.33 -0.84 4.98
CA LEU A 210 -3.17 -1.37 6.06
C LEU A 210 -3.96 -0.28 6.79
N ASP A 211 -3.77 0.99 6.46
CA ASP A 211 -4.54 2.10 7.04
C ASP A 211 -6.05 1.90 6.78
N PRO A 212 -6.90 1.86 7.80
CA PRO A 212 -8.34 1.67 7.62
C PRO A 212 -9.03 2.88 6.99
N TYR A 213 -8.37 4.04 6.88
CA TYR A 213 -8.93 5.27 6.31
C TYR A 213 -10.25 5.67 6.97
N LEU A 214 -10.24 5.71 8.30
CA LEU A 214 -11.41 6.10 9.07
C LEU A 214 -11.64 7.63 8.98
N PRO A 215 -12.91 8.07 9.14
CA PRO A 215 -13.21 9.48 9.35
C PRO A 215 -12.61 9.96 10.68
N ASP A 216 -12.29 11.25 10.78
CA ASP A 216 -11.59 11.85 11.92
C ASP A 216 -12.36 11.62 13.25
N GLU A 217 -13.68 11.58 13.19
CA GLU A 217 -14.55 11.35 14.32
C GLU A 217 -14.40 9.97 14.98
N LEU A 218 -13.78 9.02 14.27
CA LEU A 218 -13.53 7.65 14.73
C LEU A 218 -12.06 7.38 15.05
N LEU A 219 -11.18 8.36 14.85
CA LEU A 219 -9.76 8.24 15.12
C LEU A 219 -9.44 8.57 16.58
N PRO A 220 -8.48 7.88 17.21
CA PRO A 220 -7.97 8.25 18.51
C PRO A 220 -7.36 9.67 18.52
N ALA A 221 -7.40 10.34 19.68
CA ALA A 221 -6.70 11.60 19.85
C ALA A 221 -5.20 11.43 19.56
N GLY A 222 -4.62 12.37 18.81
CA GLY A 222 -3.20 12.31 18.40
C GLY A 222 -2.90 11.34 17.27
N TRP A 223 -3.90 10.95 16.48
CA TRP A 223 -3.69 10.11 15.30
C TRP A 223 -2.62 10.69 14.36
N PRO A 224 -1.65 9.89 13.89
CA PRO A 224 -0.55 10.39 13.05
C PRO A 224 -0.98 10.67 11.59
N GLY A 225 -2.26 10.90 11.35
CA GLY A 225 -2.87 11.02 10.02
C GLY A 225 -2.31 12.13 9.14
N ASP A 226 -1.96 13.27 9.70
CA ASP A 226 -1.34 14.38 8.95
C ASP A 226 0.05 14.01 8.42
N ARG A 227 0.74 13.05 9.05
CA ARG A 227 2.02 12.52 8.61
C ARG A 227 1.91 11.65 7.36
N ARG A 228 0.72 11.14 7.01
CA ARG A 228 0.46 10.39 5.77
C ARG A 228 0.76 11.21 4.51
N GLN A 229 0.53 12.51 4.56
CA GLN A 229 0.78 13.42 3.42
C GLN A 229 2.26 13.77 3.25
N VAL A 230 3.04 13.76 4.33
CA VAL A 230 4.46 14.13 4.32
C VAL A 230 5.28 13.04 3.63
N THR A 231 5.04 11.78 3.94
CA THR A 231 5.86 10.65 3.43
C THR A 231 5.76 10.45 1.91
N VAL A 232 4.64 10.83 1.29
CA VAL A 232 4.44 10.72 -0.16
C VAL A 232 4.99 11.95 -0.91
N ARG A 233 5.06 13.13 -0.26
CA ARG A 233 5.53 14.37 -0.90
C ARG A 233 7.04 14.56 -0.83
N ASP A 234 7.70 14.11 0.24
CA ASP A 234 9.13 14.37 0.46
C ASP A 234 10.06 13.24 -0.03
N GLY A 235 9.53 12.16 -0.60
CA GLY A 235 10.31 11.17 -1.37
C GLY A 235 10.86 11.71 -2.70
N GLY A 236 10.65 12.98 -3.02
CA GLY A 236 11.30 13.70 -4.09
C GLY A 236 12.73 14.04 -3.68
N ILE A 237 13.69 13.36 -4.28
CA ILE A 237 15.12 13.70 -4.21
C ILE A 237 15.25 15.17 -4.64
N HIS A 238 15.43 16.06 -3.69
CA HIS A 238 15.89 17.41 -4.00
C HIS A 238 17.37 17.32 -4.42
N THR A 239 17.63 17.64 -5.69
CA THR A 239 18.98 17.90 -6.24
C THR A 239 19.51 19.23 -5.75
#